data_49e70d875f4a59d64c6bda8808ca9383
#
_entry.id   49e70d875f4a59d64c6bda8808ca9383
#
_cell.length_a   1.000
_cell.length_b   1.000
_cell.length_c   1.000
_cell.angle_alpha   90.00
_cell.angle_beta   90.00
_cell.angle_gamma   90.00
#
_symmetry.space_group_name_H-M   'P 1'
#
loop_
_entity.id
_entity.type
_entity.pdbx_description
1 polymer ?
#
loop_
_entity_poly.entity_id
_entity_poly.type
_entity_poly.pdbx_seq_one_letter_code
_entity_poly.pdbx_strand_id
1 'polypeptide(L)'
;MKKIEKIVREEQNIIGAQEMLMPTVQSADIWRESGRYDDYGEEMLRISDRQKREMLYGPTNEEQITEIFRTSVKSYKLLPQILYHIQWKFRDELRPRFGVMRCREFI
;
A
#
# COMPACT_ATOMS: atom_id res chain seq x y z
N MET A 1 -5.82 0.97 -18.31
CA MET A 1 -5.75 1.41 -16.90
C MET A 1 -6.53 2.69 -16.63
N LYS A 2 -6.24 3.85 -17.26
CA LYS A 2 -6.91 5.14 -16.97
C LYS A 2 -8.45 5.10 -16.98
N LYS A 3 -9.06 4.33 -17.87
CA LYS A 3 -10.53 4.17 -17.90
C LYS A 3 -11.06 3.46 -16.66
N ILE A 4 -10.36 2.42 -16.21
CA ILE A 4 -10.72 1.67 -15.00
C ILE A 4 -10.51 2.56 -13.76
N GLU A 5 -9.39 3.26 -13.68
CA GLU A 5 -9.11 4.20 -12.60
C GLU A 5 -10.20 5.28 -12.49
N LYS A 6 -10.65 5.80 -13.63
CA LYS A 6 -11.74 6.79 -13.66
C LYS A 6 -13.03 6.22 -13.05
N ILE A 7 -13.44 5.02 -13.46
CA ILE A 7 -14.64 4.37 -12.94
C ILE A 7 -14.50 4.16 -11.42
N VAL A 8 -13.38 3.65 -10.97
CA VAL A 8 -13.13 3.43 -9.53
C VAL A 8 -13.22 4.75 -8.75
N ARG A 9 -12.60 5.83 -9.25
CA ARG A 9 -12.68 7.14 -8.58
C ARG A 9 -14.11 7.66 -8.51
N GLU A 10 -14.86 7.54 -9.60
CA GLU A 10 -16.26 7.98 -9.63
C GLU A 10 -17.10 7.25 -8.59
N GLU A 11 -16.97 5.94 -8.49
CA GLU A 11 -17.69 5.13 -7.50
C GLU A 11 -17.25 5.43 -6.06
N GLN A 12 -15.95 5.60 -5.82
CA GLN A 12 -15.43 5.97 -4.50
C GLN A 12 -15.87 7.36 -4.07
N ASN A 13 -15.96 8.31 -5.01
CA ASN A 13 -16.44 9.66 -4.73
C ASN A 13 -17.92 9.67 -4.32
N ILE A 14 -18.76 8.82 -4.92
CA ILE A 14 -20.18 8.70 -4.57
C ILE A 14 -20.36 8.34 -3.09
N ILE A 15 -19.54 7.47 -2.54
CA ILE A 15 -19.59 7.07 -1.13
C ILE A 15 -18.82 7.99 -0.18
N GLY A 16 -18.25 9.08 -0.70
CA GLY A 16 -17.50 10.04 0.11
C GLY A 16 -16.11 9.59 0.53
N ALA A 17 -15.52 8.60 -0.16
CA ALA A 17 -14.16 8.16 0.10
C ALA A 17 -13.13 9.18 -0.33
N GLN A 18 -12.01 9.26 0.40
CA GLN A 18 -10.89 10.14 0.12
C GLN A 18 -9.73 9.38 -0.52
N GLU A 19 -9.28 9.86 -1.66
CA GLU A 19 -8.11 9.29 -2.35
C GLU A 19 -6.82 9.71 -1.65
N MET A 20 -5.93 8.74 -1.43
CA MET A 20 -4.62 8.96 -0.83
C MET A 20 -3.51 8.51 -1.78
N LEU A 21 -2.42 9.25 -1.78
CA LEU A 21 -1.17 8.82 -2.42
C LEU A 21 -0.15 8.60 -1.32
N MET A 22 0.33 7.36 -1.21
CA MET A 22 1.29 6.95 -0.20
C MET A 22 2.64 6.62 -0.85
N PRO A 23 3.76 6.73 -0.13
CA PRO A 23 5.05 6.29 -0.65
C PRO A 23 5.05 4.83 -1.09
N THR A 24 5.67 4.53 -2.23
CA THR A 24 5.85 3.15 -2.70
C THR A 24 6.96 2.43 -1.94
N VAL A 25 7.98 3.18 -1.50
CA VAL A 25 9.03 2.68 -0.63
C VAL A 25 8.64 2.94 0.82
N GLN A 26 8.62 1.87 1.61
CA GLN A 26 8.13 1.89 2.98
C GLN A 26 9.26 1.55 3.96
N SER A 27 9.20 2.13 5.17
CA SER A 27 10.09 1.75 6.25
C SER A 27 9.78 0.33 6.74
N ALA A 28 10.83 -0.45 7.03
CA ALA A 28 10.67 -1.76 7.65
C ALA A 28 10.07 -1.68 9.06
N ASP A 29 10.19 -0.55 9.74
CA ASP A 29 9.76 -0.40 11.14
C ASP A 29 8.25 -0.58 11.31
N ILE A 30 7.43 -0.02 10.41
CA ILE A 30 5.97 -0.18 10.48
C ILE A 30 5.56 -1.63 10.19
N TRP A 31 6.33 -2.35 9.39
CA TRP A 31 6.11 -3.76 9.08
C TRP A 31 6.56 -4.67 10.21
N ARG A 32 7.61 -4.29 10.95
CA ARG A 32 8.02 -4.99 12.18
C ARG A 32 6.99 -4.82 13.27
N GLU A 33 6.42 -3.63 13.41
CA GLU A 33 5.34 -3.36 14.37
C GLU A 33 4.11 -4.24 14.12
N SER A 34 3.74 -4.47 12.86
CA SER A 34 2.63 -5.39 12.52
C SER A 34 3.02 -6.87 12.61
N GLY A 35 4.30 -7.19 12.74
CA GLY A 35 4.84 -8.56 12.72
C GLY A 35 4.97 -9.17 11.33
N ARG A 36 4.62 -8.43 10.26
CA ARG A 36 4.60 -8.97 8.89
C ARG A 36 5.93 -8.87 8.15
N TYR A 37 6.91 -8.15 8.68
CA TYR A 37 8.19 -7.97 7.97
C TYR A 37 8.91 -9.30 7.72
N ASP A 38 8.96 -10.17 8.71
CA ASP A 38 9.59 -11.48 8.58
C ASP A 38 8.62 -12.52 7.98
N ASP A 39 7.33 -12.44 8.32
CA ASP A 39 6.33 -13.42 7.93
C ASP A 39 5.88 -13.31 6.46
N TYR A 40 6.03 -12.14 5.84
CA TYR A 40 5.58 -11.93 4.46
C TYR A 40 6.34 -12.80 3.44
N GLY A 41 7.56 -13.19 3.76
CA GLY A 41 8.36 -14.10 2.93
C GLY A 41 9.16 -13.40 1.83
N GLU A 42 9.57 -14.20 0.85
CA GLU A 42 10.51 -13.78 -0.20
C GLU A 42 9.88 -12.90 -1.29
N GLU A 43 8.55 -12.81 -1.34
CA GLU A 43 7.85 -11.94 -2.28
C GLU A 43 8.02 -10.45 -1.98
N MET A 44 8.44 -10.11 -0.76
CA MET A 44 8.76 -8.75 -0.37
C MET A 44 10.13 -8.35 -0.91
N LEU A 45 10.16 -7.32 -1.75
CA LEU A 45 11.43 -6.73 -2.19
C LEU A 45 11.99 -5.84 -1.09
N ARG A 46 13.00 -6.34 -0.38
CA ARG A 46 13.70 -5.61 0.69
C ARG A 46 14.83 -4.80 0.10
N ILE A 47 14.97 -3.57 0.54
CA ILE A 47 15.97 -2.63 0.08
C ILE A 47 16.64 -1.95 1.27
N SER A 48 17.80 -1.35 1.01
CA SER A 48 18.56 -0.57 2.00
C SER A 48 18.97 0.75 1.37
N ASP A 49 18.84 1.83 2.08
CA ASP A 49 19.31 3.14 1.61
C ASP A 49 20.81 3.35 1.88
N ARG A 50 21.31 4.53 1.52
CA ARG A 50 22.73 4.88 1.75
C ARG A 50 23.15 4.90 3.24
N GLN A 51 22.19 5.11 4.13
CA GLN A 51 22.38 5.12 5.56
C GLN A 51 22.17 3.75 6.21
N LYS A 52 22.02 2.70 5.39
CA LYS A 52 21.77 1.32 5.85
C LYS A 52 20.45 1.15 6.60
N ARG A 53 19.48 2.03 6.36
CA ARG A 53 18.12 1.86 6.87
C ARG A 53 17.40 0.80 6.05
N GLU A 54 16.76 -0.13 6.73
CA GLU A 54 16.00 -1.19 6.09
C GLU A 54 14.64 -0.66 5.64
N MET A 55 14.34 -0.91 4.39
CA MET A 55 13.13 -0.48 3.70
C MET A 55 12.62 -1.61 2.81
N LEU A 56 11.43 -1.42 2.26
CA LEU A 56 10.86 -2.35 1.30
C LEU A 56 10.09 -1.59 0.21
N TYR A 57 9.97 -2.20 -0.95
CA TYR A 57 9.02 -1.74 -1.96
C TYR A 57 7.66 -2.35 -1.63
N GLY A 58 6.64 -1.50 -1.46
CA GLY A 58 5.35 -1.92 -0.92
C GLY A 58 4.63 -2.97 -1.75
N PRO A 59 4.47 -4.20 -1.21
CA PRO A 59 3.61 -5.21 -1.82
C PRO A 59 2.13 -4.97 -1.53
N THR A 60 1.86 -4.18 -0.51
CA THR A 60 0.54 -3.75 -0.03
C THR A 60 0.69 -2.54 0.89
N ASN A 61 -0.39 -1.92 1.33
CA ASN A 61 -0.34 -0.64 2.06
C ASN A 61 -1.10 -0.62 3.40
N GLU A 62 -1.47 -1.77 3.95
CA GLU A 62 -2.22 -1.83 5.21
C GLU A 62 -1.48 -1.15 6.35
N GLU A 63 -0.17 -1.39 6.48
CA GLU A 63 0.66 -0.78 7.52
C GLU A 63 0.70 0.74 7.38
N GLN A 64 0.89 1.24 6.15
CA GLN A 64 0.95 2.68 5.90
C GLN A 64 -0.38 3.37 6.18
N ILE A 65 -1.49 2.83 5.68
CA ILE A 65 -2.80 3.47 5.89
C ILE A 65 -3.21 3.42 7.35
N THR A 66 -2.87 2.36 8.05
CA THR A 66 -3.11 2.24 9.50
C THR A 66 -2.30 3.30 10.26
N GLU A 67 -1.05 3.53 9.89
CA GLU A 67 -0.21 4.56 10.50
C GLU A 67 -0.77 5.97 10.24
N ILE A 68 -1.19 6.25 9.01
CA ILE A 68 -1.83 7.52 8.66
C ILE A 68 -3.11 7.71 9.48
N PHE A 69 -3.95 6.69 9.58
CA PHE A 69 -5.16 6.73 10.38
C PHE A 69 -4.84 6.97 11.86
N ARG A 70 -3.89 6.23 12.43
CA ARG A 70 -3.46 6.37 13.82
C ARG A 70 -2.97 7.78 14.15
N THR A 71 -2.21 8.39 13.25
CA THR A 71 -1.62 9.73 13.47
C THR A 71 -2.59 10.87 13.17
N SER A 72 -3.55 10.69 12.29
CA SER A 72 -4.47 11.73 11.82
C SER A 72 -5.80 11.74 12.54
N VAL A 73 -6.33 10.59 12.95
CA VAL A 73 -7.64 10.45 13.62
C VAL A 73 -7.44 10.40 15.12
N LYS A 74 -7.65 11.53 15.79
CA LYS A 74 -7.45 11.68 17.25
C LYS A 74 -8.73 11.70 18.05
N SER A 75 -9.90 11.69 17.40
CA SER A 75 -11.21 11.74 18.05
C SER A 75 -12.21 10.90 17.29
N TYR A 76 -13.08 10.21 18.02
CA TYR A 76 -14.20 9.46 17.43
C TYR A 76 -15.15 10.34 16.60
N LYS A 77 -15.13 11.66 16.83
CA LYS A 77 -15.92 12.62 16.06
C LYS A 77 -15.49 12.75 14.60
N LEU A 78 -14.26 12.28 14.27
CA LEU A 78 -13.75 12.25 12.91
C LEU A 78 -14.16 10.98 12.14
N LEU A 79 -14.86 10.06 12.79
CA LEU A 79 -15.35 8.82 12.19
C LEU A 79 -16.77 9.00 11.64
N PRO A 80 -17.17 8.26 10.59
CA PRO A 80 -16.34 7.28 9.87
C PRO A 80 -15.34 7.93 8.90
N GLN A 81 -14.25 7.22 8.59
CA GLN A 81 -13.29 7.58 7.54
C GLN A 81 -13.25 6.47 6.50
N ILE A 82 -13.36 6.84 5.23
CA ILE A 82 -13.21 5.91 4.10
C ILE A 82 -12.06 6.42 3.26
N LEU A 83 -10.98 5.66 3.22
CA LEU A 83 -9.75 6.00 2.51
C LEU A 83 -9.46 4.94 1.46
N TYR A 84 -9.01 5.37 0.28
CA TYR A 84 -8.59 4.45 -0.76
C TYR A 84 -7.37 4.98 -1.49
N HIS A 85 -6.71 4.12 -2.25
CA HIS A 85 -5.60 4.52 -3.11
C HIS A 85 -5.64 3.77 -4.44
N ILE A 86 -5.03 4.36 -5.44
CA ILE A 86 -4.72 3.75 -6.73
C ILE A 86 -3.24 4.04 -6.96
N GLN A 87 -2.37 3.06 -6.72
CA GLN A 87 -0.93 3.24 -6.84
C GLN A 87 -0.19 1.93 -7.08
N TRP A 88 1.00 2.05 -7.59
CA TRP A 88 1.89 0.95 -7.88
C TRP A 88 2.29 0.15 -6.64
N LYS A 89 2.34 -1.16 -6.83
CA LYS A 89 2.82 -2.15 -5.86
C LYS A 89 3.77 -3.11 -6.55
N PHE A 90 4.64 -3.71 -5.78
CA PHE A 90 5.58 -4.70 -6.29
C PHE A 90 5.59 -5.94 -5.40
N ARG A 91 5.53 -7.11 -6.04
CA ARG A 91 5.73 -8.40 -5.40
C ARG A 91 6.72 -9.21 -6.22
N ASP A 92 7.74 -9.74 -5.57
CA ASP A 92 8.78 -10.54 -6.24
C ASP A 92 8.28 -11.95 -6.55
N GLU A 93 7.30 -12.03 -7.43
CA GLU A 93 6.69 -13.28 -7.87
C GLU A 93 7.67 -14.11 -8.70
N LEU A 94 7.87 -15.36 -8.30
CA LEU A 94 8.73 -16.30 -9.04
C LEU A 94 8.13 -16.69 -10.39
N ARG A 95 6.81 -16.81 -10.47
CA ARG A 95 6.10 -17.27 -11.66
C ARG A 95 4.91 -16.37 -11.99
N PRO A 96 5.15 -15.19 -12.56
CA PRO A 96 4.06 -14.36 -13.07
C PRO A 96 3.23 -15.14 -14.11
N ARG A 97 1.92 -14.96 -14.09
CA ARG A 97 0.97 -15.68 -14.95
C ARG A 97 -0.18 -14.78 -15.38
N PHE A 98 -0.87 -15.19 -16.44
CA PHE A 98 -2.11 -14.56 -16.89
C PHE A 98 -1.95 -13.08 -17.27
N GLY A 99 -0.81 -12.71 -17.87
CA GLY A 99 -0.55 -11.34 -18.32
C GLY A 99 -0.65 -10.34 -17.17
N VAL A 100 -1.58 -9.40 -17.27
CA VAL A 100 -1.76 -8.34 -16.27
C VAL A 100 -2.43 -8.79 -14.97
N MET A 101 -2.94 -10.01 -14.91
CA MET A 101 -3.69 -10.49 -13.74
C MET A 101 -2.78 -10.90 -12.56
N ARG A 102 -1.59 -11.42 -12.87
CA ARG A 102 -0.60 -11.79 -11.86
C ARG A 102 0.79 -11.44 -12.35
N CYS A 103 1.16 -10.20 -12.17
CA CYS A 103 2.45 -9.65 -12.53
C CYS A 103 3.23 -9.20 -11.29
N ARG A 104 4.49 -8.86 -11.46
CA ARG A 104 5.36 -8.43 -10.37
C ARG A 104 5.09 -7.00 -9.95
N GLU A 105 4.76 -6.15 -10.90
CA GLU A 105 4.43 -4.74 -10.67
C GLU A 105 3.00 -4.47 -11.18
N PHE A 106 2.17 -3.88 -10.32
CA PHE A 106 0.74 -3.68 -10.60
C PHE A 106 0.14 -2.52 -9.81
N ILE A 107 -1.04 -2.09 -10.22
CA ILE A 107 -1.87 -1.09 -9.54
C ILE A 107 -3.08 -1.78 -8.90
#